data_628116e604dab4227bddecd3a071eb6d
#
_entry.id   628116e604dab4227bddecd3a071eb6d
#
_cell.length_a   1.000
_cell.length_b   1.000
_cell.length_c   1.000
_cell.angle_alpha   90.00
_cell.angle_beta   90.00
_cell.angle_gamma   90.00
#
_symmetry.space_group_name_H-M   'P 1'
#
loop_
_entity.id
_entity.type
_entity.pdbx_description
1 polymer ?
#
loop_
_entity_poly.entity_id
_entity_poly.type
_entity_poly.pdbx_seq_one_letter_code
_entity_poly.pdbx_strand_id
1 'polypeptide(L)'
;AKKLSKIHLIPIDKFTKSIDGGDCSSSDKALSWISSSETSWLELNLPSQVFSAAFEWLRLNAKLYDNGPRSLVHGDYGINNLLIKDEKVLGILDWEHAHIGNPAYDLGYFHPMADKLASWSVFLDAYADTGIPMPTQNQIDYSILLGATRVGVMVCQVRSAFLKNYETGIAASIGVAGDYYDMAIIRIANALEKVL
;
A
#
# COMPACT_ATOMS: atom_id res chain seq x y z
N ALA A 1 3.79 0.14 -14.47
CA ALA A 1 3.32 1.51 -14.65
C ALA A 1 2.11 1.59 -15.58
N LYS A 2 2.27 1.42 -16.92
CA LYS A 2 1.21 1.62 -17.94
C LYS A 2 -0.08 0.80 -17.75
N LYS A 3 -0.04 -0.35 -17.10
CA LYS A 3 -1.25 -1.13 -16.79
C LYS A 3 -1.98 -0.55 -15.58
N LEU A 4 -1.25 -0.11 -14.57
CA LEU A 4 -1.81 0.54 -13.39
C LEU A 4 -2.51 1.86 -13.76
N SER A 5 -1.85 2.70 -14.56
CA SER A 5 -2.47 3.95 -15.00
C SER A 5 -3.78 3.75 -15.78
N LYS A 6 -3.86 2.67 -16.58
CA LYS A 6 -5.11 2.32 -17.26
C LYS A 6 -6.24 1.93 -16.30
N ILE A 7 -5.93 1.29 -15.17
CA ILE A 7 -6.93 1.03 -14.13
C ILE A 7 -7.42 2.34 -13.55
N HIS A 8 -6.50 3.21 -13.19
CA HIS A 8 -6.83 4.49 -12.58
C HIS A 8 -7.56 5.47 -13.52
N LEU A 9 -7.48 5.25 -14.84
CA LEU A 9 -8.24 6.01 -15.85
C LEU A 9 -9.64 5.45 -16.11
N ILE A 10 -10.03 4.32 -15.50
CA ILE A 10 -11.39 3.78 -15.67
C ILE A 10 -12.39 4.76 -15.02
N PRO A 11 -13.45 5.16 -15.76
CA PRO A 11 -14.48 6.04 -15.21
C PRO A 11 -15.13 5.43 -13.96
N ILE A 12 -15.04 6.12 -12.83
CA ILE A 12 -15.49 5.61 -11.53
C ILE A 12 -17.01 5.58 -11.37
N ASP A 13 -17.73 6.38 -12.12
CA ASP A 13 -19.21 6.41 -12.17
C ASP A 13 -19.83 5.04 -12.49
N LYS A 14 -19.07 4.18 -13.17
CA LYS A 14 -19.47 2.80 -13.47
C LYS A 14 -19.49 1.87 -12.25
N PHE A 15 -18.81 2.26 -11.17
CA PHE A 15 -18.53 1.37 -10.02
C PHE A 15 -19.13 1.86 -8.69
N THR A 16 -19.61 3.10 -8.59
CA THR A 16 -20.06 3.73 -7.34
C THR A 16 -21.14 2.98 -6.56
N LYS A 17 -21.83 2.03 -7.20
CA LYS A 17 -22.86 1.19 -6.54
C LYS A 17 -22.35 -0.19 -6.09
N SER A 18 -21.17 -0.60 -6.54
CA SER A 18 -20.70 -1.98 -6.38
C SER A 18 -19.33 -2.12 -5.71
N ILE A 19 -18.61 -1.00 -5.53
CA ILE A 19 -17.26 -1.01 -4.96
C ILE A 19 -17.23 -0.14 -3.70
N ASP A 20 -16.57 -0.64 -2.66
CA ASP A 20 -16.37 0.04 -1.39
C ASP A 20 -15.71 1.42 -1.58
N GLY A 21 -16.15 2.41 -0.82
CA GLY A 21 -15.60 3.77 -0.82
C GLY A 21 -16.28 4.76 -1.76
N GLY A 22 -17.39 4.41 -2.43
CA GLY A 22 -18.13 5.33 -3.30
C GLY A 22 -18.53 6.64 -2.60
N ASP A 23 -18.98 6.55 -1.36
CA ASP A 23 -19.45 7.68 -0.53
C ASP A 23 -18.45 8.09 0.58
N CYS A 24 -17.30 7.42 0.69
CA CYS A 24 -16.29 7.66 1.71
C CYS A 24 -15.16 8.54 1.15
N SER A 25 -14.64 9.48 1.94
CA SER A 25 -13.47 10.25 1.56
C SER A 25 -12.20 9.36 1.52
N SER A 26 -11.18 9.78 0.78
CA SER A 26 -9.91 9.05 0.76
C SER A 26 -9.23 9.08 2.13
N SER A 27 -9.37 10.17 2.87
CA SER A 27 -8.84 10.27 4.23
C SER A 27 -9.59 9.37 5.21
N ASP A 28 -10.91 9.25 5.12
CA ASP A 28 -11.68 8.35 5.99
C ASP A 28 -11.28 6.88 5.76
N LYS A 29 -11.05 6.50 4.50
CA LYS A 29 -10.56 5.17 4.17
C LYS A 29 -9.16 4.92 4.73
N ALA A 30 -8.25 5.89 4.60
CA ALA A 30 -6.92 5.81 5.18
C ALA A 30 -6.97 5.70 6.71
N LEU A 31 -7.80 6.51 7.38
CA LEU A 31 -8.00 6.46 8.83
C LEU A 31 -8.54 5.09 9.30
N SER A 32 -9.47 4.50 8.54
CA SER A 32 -9.97 3.15 8.82
C SER A 32 -8.85 2.10 8.76
N TRP A 33 -7.99 2.16 7.75
CA TRP A 33 -6.84 1.25 7.65
C TRP A 33 -5.81 1.47 8.74
N ILE A 34 -5.52 2.73 9.09
CA ILE A 34 -4.60 3.07 10.17
C ILE A 34 -5.13 2.48 11.49
N SER A 35 -6.40 2.72 11.79
CA SER A 35 -7.03 2.22 13.01
C SER A 35 -7.01 0.68 13.09
N SER A 36 -7.37 0.00 12.00
CA SER A 36 -7.32 -1.46 11.93
C SER A 36 -5.91 -2.01 12.10
N SER A 37 -4.93 -1.40 11.42
CA SER A 37 -3.52 -1.81 11.51
C SER A 37 -2.95 -1.57 12.89
N GLU A 38 -3.27 -0.44 13.52
CA GLU A 38 -2.83 -0.11 14.88
C GLU A 38 -3.43 -1.08 15.91
N THR A 39 -4.72 -1.40 15.79
CA THR A 39 -5.35 -2.42 16.64
C THR A 39 -4.63 -3.76 16.52
N SER A 40 -4.38 -4.23 15.30
CA SER A 40 -3.62 -5.46 15.05
C SER A 40 -2.20 -5.39 15.60
N TRP A 41 -1.55 -4.25 15.49
CA TRP A 41 -0.21 -4.03 16.06
C TRP A 41 -0.20 -4.14 17.58
N LEU A 42 -1.16 -3.53 18.25
CA LEU A 42 -1.29 -3.57 19.71
C LEU A 42 -1.52 -4.99 20.23
N GLU A 43 -2.29 -5.80 19.51
CA GLU A 43 -2.50 -7.22 19.84
C GLU A 43 -1.23 -8.06 19.78
N LEU A 44 -0.25 -7.67 18.96
CA LEU A 44 1.03 -8.34 18.87
C LEU A 44 1.92 -8.11 20.09
N ASN A 45 1.65 -7.05 20.87
CA ASN A 45 2.41 -6.65 22.03
C ASN A 45 3.94 -6.50 21.73
N LEU A 46 4.24 -5.91 20.57
CA LEU A 46 5.61 -5.64 20.11
C LEU A 46 5.90 -4.14 20.23
N PRO A 47 6.68 -3.69 21.24
CA PRO A 47 6.98 -2.27 21.38
C PRO A 47 7.86 -1.79 20.22
N SER A 48 7.44 -0.73 19.53
CA SER A 48 8.25 -0.05 18.51
C SER A 48 7.86 1.42 18.40
N GLN A 49 8.82 2.29 18.67
CA GLN A 49 8.62 3.74 18.52
C GLN A 49 8.41 4.13 17.04
N VAL A 50 9.01 3.39 16.11
CA VAL A 50 8.87 3.64 14.67
C VAL A 50 7.43 3.42 14.23
N PHE A 51 6.79 2.32 14.63
CA PHE A 51 5.38 2.08 14.32
C PHE A 51 4.47 3.11 14.99
N SER A 52 4.72 3.44 16.25
CA SER A 52 3.92 4.46 16.97
C SER A 52 4.00 5.81 16.29
N ALA A 53 5.20 6.27 15.91
CA ALA A 53 5.39 7.52 15.18
C ALA A 53 4.71 7.49 13.80
N ALA A 54 4.77 6.36 13.08
CA ALA A 54 4.11 6.21 11.80
C ALA A 54 2.58 6.31 11.92
N PHE A 55 1.96 5.61 12.87
CA PHE A 55 0.52 5.69 13.10
C PHE A 55 0.08 7.11 13.46
N GLU A 56 0.82 7.78 14.34
CA GLU A 56 0.51 9.15 14.75
C GLU A 56 0.62 10.12 13.56
N TRP A 57 1.74 10.08 12.83
CA TRP A 57 1.95 10.96 11.70
C TRP A 57 0.89 10.76 10.60
N LEU A 58 0.62 9.49 10.25
CA LEU A 58 -0.39 9.14 9.25
C LEU A 58 -1.78 9.63 9.64
N ARG A 59 -2.15 9.53 10.92
CA ARG A 59 -3.45 9.99 11.42
C ARG A 59 -3.56 11.52 11.35
N LEU A 60 -2.54 12.24 11.76
CA LEU A 60 -2.53 13.70 11.75
C LEU A 60 -2.57 14.27 10.31
N ASN A 61 -2.00 13.56 9.36
CA ASN A 61 -1.86 14.01 7.97
C ASN A 61 -2.83 13.33 6.99
N ALA A 62 -3.83 12.58 7.46
CA ALA A 62 -4.74 11.81 6.60
C ALA A 62 -5.45 12.67 5.54
N LYS A 63 -5.73 13.95 5.83
CA LYS A 63 -6.38 14.89 4.90
C LYS A 63 -5.55 15.21 3.65
N LEU A 64 -4.26 14.93 3.65
CA LEU A 64 -3.44 15.02 2.42
C LEU A 64 -4.02 14.14 1.30
N TYR A 65 -4.72 13.07 1.65
CA TYR A 65 -5.31 12.12 0.73
C TYR A 65 -6.57 12.61 0.01
N ASP A 66 -7.27 13.61 0.57
CA ASP A 66 -8.53 14.10 -0.01
C ASP A 66 -8.34 15.02 -1.21
N ASN A 67 -7.18 15.66 -1.31
CA ASN A 67 -6.86 16.59 -2.38
C ASN A 67 -6.28 15.83 -3.58
N GLY A 68 -7.07 15.62 -4.62
CA GLY A 68 -6.54 15.00 -5.83
C GLY A 68 -7.56 14.13 -6.58
N PRO A 69 -7.11 13.45 -7.64
CA PRO A 69 -7.98 12.60 -8.42
C PRO A 69 -8.48 11.41 -7.59
N ARG A 70 -9.74 11.04 -7.84
CA ARG A 70 -10.29 9.76 -7.36
C ARG A 70 -10.29 8.77 -8.52
N SER A 71 -9.89 7.56 -8.24
CA SER A 71 -9.74 6.48 -9.22
C SER A 71 -10.24 5.16 -8.65
N LEU A 72 -10.42 4.18 -9.52
CA LEU A 72 -10.49 2.79 -9.09
C LEU A 72 -9.07 2.39 -8.64
N VAL A 73 -8.91 2.14 -7.35
CA VAL A 73 -7.67 1.68 -6.72
C VAL A 73 -7.74 0.17 -6.56
N HIS A 74 -6.66 -0.53 -6.86
CA HIS A 74 -6.57 -1.98 -6.68
C HIS A 74 -6.50 -2.37 -5.19
N GLY A 75 -5.73 -1.61 -4.41
CA GLY A 75 -5.60 -1.78 -2.96
C GLY A 75 -4.56 -2.82 -2.51
N ASP A 76 -4.10 -3.68 -3.44
CA ASP A 76 -3.00 -4.65 -3.24
C ASP A 76 -2.22 -4.84 -4.55
N TYR A 77 -1.82 -3.74 -5.21
CA TYR A 77 -1.10 -3.79 -6.46
C TYR A 77 0.34 -4.24 -6.24
N GLY A 78 0.57 -5.54 -6.34
CA GLY A 78 1.87 -6.18 -6.14
C GLY A 78 2.24 -7.12 -7.28
N ILE A 79 3.53 -7.49 -7.39
CA ILE A 79 4.02 -8.42 -8.42
C ILE A 79 3.35 -9.78 -8.31
N ASN A 80 3.05 -10.22 -7.09
CA ASN A 80 2.34 -11.46 -6.78
C ASN A 80 0.94 -11.51 -7.41
N ASN A 81 0.33 -10.35 -7.66
CA ASN A 81 -1.00 -10.21 -8.26
C ASN A 81 -0.95 -9.91 -9.77
N LEU A 82 0.23 -10.01 -10.40
CA LEU A 82 0.39 -9.83 -11.84
C LEU A 82 0.57 -11.16 -12.56
N LEU A 83 -0.33 -11.46 -13.49
CA LEU A 83 -0.14 -12.56 -14.44
C LEU A 83 0.79 -12.09 -15.56
N ILE A 84 2.01 -12.63 -15.58
CA ILE A 84 3.05 -12.22 -16.54
C ILE A 84 3.36 -13.39 -17.45
N LYS A 85 3.42 -13.14 -18.76
CA LYS A 85 3.88 -14.06 -19.79
C LYS A 85 4.62 -13.28 -20.87
N ASP A 86 5.76 -13.80 -21.31
CA ASP A 86 6.60 -13.21 -22.36
C ASP A 86 6.85 -11.70 -22.10
N GLU A 87 7.28 -11.37 -20.86
CA GLU A 87 7.57 -10.01 -20.38
C GLU A 87 6.35 -9.05 -20.43
N LYS A 88 5.16 -9.57 -20.63
CA LYS A 88 3.92 -8.78 -20.69
C LYS A 88 3.00 -9.11 -19.54
N VAL A 89 2.45 -8.08 -18.91
CA VAL A 89 1.36 -8.22 -17.95
C VAL A 89 0.08 -8.51 -18.72
N LEU A 90 -0.44 -9.73 -18.59
CA LEU A 90 -1.66 -10.21 -19.22
C LEU A 90 -2.90 -9.93 -18.37
N GLY A 91 -2.78 -10.04 -17.05
CA GLY A 91 -3.88 -9.84 -16.12
C GLY A 91 -3.38 -9.29 -14.79
N ILE A 92 -4.33 -8.75 -14.04
CA ILE A 92 -4.16 -8.29 -12.66
C ILE A 92 -5.21 -9.02 -11.84
N LEU A 93 -4.77 -9.71 -10.80
CA LEU A 93 -5.54 -10.62 -9.97
C LEU A 93 -5.79 -10.00 -8.61
N ASP A 94 -6.70 -10.60 -7.84
CA ASP A 94 -6.91 -10.31 -6.43
C ASP A 94 -7.42 -8.89 -6.16
N TRP A 95 -8.65 -8.64 -6.57
CA TRP A 95 -9.34 -7.36 -6.48
C TRP A 95 -10.14 -7.18 -5.19
N GLU A 96 -9.97 -8.03 -4.18
CA GLU A 96 -10.77 -8.01 -2.96
C GLU A 96 -10.60 -6.71 -2.13
N HIS A 97 -9.47 -6.00 -2.33
CA HIS A 97 -9.19 -4.72 -1.69
C HIS A 97 -9.53 -3.50 -2.57
N ALA A 98 -10.15 -3.75 -3.74
CA ALA A 98 -10.44 -2.68 -4.66
C ALA A 98 -11.47 -1.68 -4.09
N HIS A 99 -11.22 -0.41 -4.32
CA HIS A 99 -12.08 0.67 -3.81
C HIS A 99 -11.93 1.93 -4.67
N ILE A 100 -12.83 2.90 -4.46
CA ILE A 100 -12.69 4.22 -5.06
C ILE A 100 -11.92 5.12 -4.08
N GLY A 101 -10.74 5.57 -4.51
CA GLY A 101 -9.85 6.36 -3.63
C GLY A 101 -8.77 7.11 -4.40
N ASN A 102 -7.77 7.59 -3.66
CA ASN A 102 -6.62 8.27 -4.23
C ASN A 102 -5.66 7.25 -4.89
N PRO A 103 -5.32 7.39 -6.18
CA PRO A 103 -4.45 6.47 -6.90
C PRO A 103 -3.01 6.42 -6.32
N ALA A 104 -2.60 7.42 -5.54
CA ALA A 104 -1.33 7.39 -4.83
C ALA A 104 -1.18 6.14 -3.96
N TYR A 105 -2.29 5.55 -3.49
CA TYR A 105 -2.25 4.35 -2.67
C TYR A 105 -1.54 3.18 -3.37
N ASP A 106 -1.96 2.86 -4.59
CA ASP A 106 -1.33 1.78 -5.36
C ASP A 106 0.11 2.11 -5.74
N LEU A 107 0.41 3.39 -6.00
CA LEU A 107 1.78 3.85 -6.26
C LEU A 107 2.67 3.61 -5.04
N GLY A 108 2.26 4.06 -3.86
CA GLY A 108 3.02 3.88 -2.62
C GLY A 108 3.15 2.43 -2.21
N TYR A 109 2.11 1.64 -2.38
CA TYR A 109 2.13 0.20 -2.10
C TYR A 109 3.11 -0.54 -3.02
N PHE A 110 3.17 -0.16 -4.31
CA PHE A 110 4.08 -0.77 -5.28
C PHE A 110 5.52 -0.25 -5.20
N HIS A 111 5.77 0.87 -4.54
CA HIS A 111 7.08 1.51 -4.47
C HIS A 111 8.24 0.55 -4.14
N PRO A 112 8.18 -0.33 -3.11
CA PRO A 112 9.31 -1.21 -2.79
C PRO A 112 9.63 -2.25 -3.86
N MET A 113 8.64 -2.55 -4.71
CA MET A 113 8.79 -3.51 -5.81
C MET A 113 9.31 -2.81 -7.06
N ALA A 114 8.85 -1.59 -7.32
CA ALA A 114 9.33 -0.77 -8.43
C ALA A 114 10.84 -0.52 -8.31
N ASP A 115 11.30 -0.17 -7.13
CA ASP A 115 12.71 0.12 -6.85
C ASP A 115 13.63 -1.08 -7.07
N LYS A 116 13.13 -2.29 -6.88
CA LYS A 116 13.86 -3.53 -7.14
C LYS A 116 13.90 -3.92 -8.62
N LEU A 117 12.89 -3.52 -9.40
CA LEU A 117 12.77 -3.91 -10.81
C LEU A 117 13.45 -2.93 -11.76
N ALA A 118 13.42 -1.64 -11.42
CA ALA A 118 13.98 -0.56 -12.20
C ALA A 118 14.37 0.57 -11.24
N SER A 119 14.17 1.83 -11.57
CA SER A 119 14.15 2.91 -10.58
C SER A 119 12.72 3.41 -10.38
N TRP A 120 12.43 3.94 -9.19
CA TRP A 120 11.15 4.54 -8.88
C TRP A 120 10.77 5.68 -9.84
N SER A 121 11.76 6.51 -10.22
CA SER A 121 11.55 7.60 -11.18
C SER A 121 11.09 7.08 -12.54
N VAL A 122 11.76 6.06 -13.08
CA VAL A 122 11.35 5.41 -14.35
C VAL A 122 9.93 4.85 -14.29
N PHE A 123 9.54 4.30 -13.14
CA PHE A 123 8.17 3.82 -12.96
C PHE A 123 7.16 4.97 -12.97
N LEU A 124 7.44 6.07 -12.26
CA LEU A 124 6.58 7.25 -12.22
C LEU A 124 6.47 7.93 -13.58
N ASP A 125 7.58 8.09 -14.29
CA ASP A 125 7.60 8.66 -15.64
C ASP A 125 6.71 7.84 -16.58
N ALA A 126 6.87 6.51 -16.59
CA ALA A 126 6.06 5.62 -17.40
C ALA A 126 4.56 5.57 -16.98
N TYR A 127 4.25 5.94 -15.75
CA TYR A 127 2.88 6.11 -15.28
C TYR A 127 2.31 7.45 -15.77
N ALA A 128 3.06 8.52 -15.64
CA ALA A 128 2.67 9.88 -16.06
C ALA A 128 2.52 10.01 -17.58
N ASP A 129 3.35 9.33 -18.37
CA ASP A 129 3.30 9.31 -19.85
C ASP A 129 1.93 8.90 -20.43
N THR A 130 1.06 8.33 -19.62
CA THR A 130 -0.30 7.96 -20.03
C THR A 130 -1.29 9.13 -20.02
N GLY A 131 -0.87 10.31 -19.55
CA GLY A 131 -1.70 11.50 -19.41
C GLY A 131 -2.65 11.48 -18.21
N ILE A 132 -2.43 10.56 -17.27
CA ILE A 132 -3.20 10.51 -16.03
C ILE A 132 -2.86 11.70 -15.13
N PRO A 133 -3.86 12.32 -14.45
CA PRO A 133 -3.58 13.31 -13.41
C PRO A 133 -2.73 12.69 -12.30
N MET A 134 -1.53 13.23 -12.11
CA MET A 134 -0.61 12.72 -11.09
C MET A 134 -1.03 13.14 -9.69
N PRO A 135 -0.99 12.23 -8.71
CA PRO A 135 -1.01 12.61 -7.30
C PRO A 135 0.18 13.53 -6.98
N THR A 136 0.02 14.39 -5.99
CA THR A 136 1.13 15.22 -5.51
C THR A 136 2.21 14.38 -4.83
N GLN A 137 3.44 14.89 -4.74
CA GLN A 137 4.51 14.19 -4.06
C GLN A 137 4.15 13.87 -2.60
N ASN A 138 3.52 14.81 -1.89
CA ASN A 138 3.07 14.57 -0.50
C ASN A 138 2.06 13.42 -0.39
N GLN A 139 1.19 13.25 -1.38
CA GLN A 139 0.25 12.11 -1.41
C GLN A 139 0.96 10.79 -1.70
N ILE A 140 1.96 10.81 -2.56
CA ILE A 140 2.81 9.64 -2.85
C ILE A 140 3.59 9.25 -1.60
N ASP A 141 4.26 10.20 -0.94
CA ASP A 141 5.04 9.96 0.27
C ASP A 141 4.17 9.47 1.44
N TYR A 142 2.99 10.07 1.63
CA TYR A 142 1.98 9.57 2.56
C TYR A 142 1.62 8.10 2.27
N SER A 143 1.42 7.77 1.00
CA SER A 143 1.05 6.42 0.57
C SER A 143 2.17 5.41 0.77
N ILE A 144 3.41 5.81 0.55
CA ILE A 144 4.60 4.98 0.80
C ILE A 144 4.66 4.63 2.29
N LEU A 145 4.49 5.61 3.17
CA LEU A 145 4.48 5.38 4.61
C LEU A 145 3.29 4.50 5.04
N LEU A 146 2.08 4.79 4.52
CA LEU A 146 0.89 3.98 4.82
C LEU A 146 1.07 2.52 4.37
N GLY A 147 1.55 2.31 3.15
CA GLY A 147 1.80 0.97 2.61
C GLY A 147 2.88 0.23 3.40
N ALA A 148 3.99 0.90 3.72
CA ALA A 148 5.07 0.32 4.53
C ALA A 148 4.57 -0.10 5.91
N THR A 149 3.75 0.74 6.57
CA THR A 149 3.20 0.48 7.91
C THR A 149 2.23 -0.70 7.88
N ARG A 150 1.29 -0.75 6.91
CA ARG A 150 0.34 -1.87 6.76
C ARG A 150 1.06 -3.20 6.49
N VAL A 151 1.97 -3.22 5.54
CA VAL A 151 2.77 -4.42 5.22
C VAL A 151 3.62 -4.84 6.42
N GLY A 152 4.20 -3.88 7.14
CA GLY A 152 4.97 -4.15 8.35
C GLY A 152 4.14 -4.85 9.42
N VAL A 153 2.92 -4.39 9.70
CA VAL A 153 2.00 -5.05 10.64
C VAL A 153 1.67 -6.47 10.18
N MET A 154 1.31 -6.63 8.90
CA MET A 154 0.98 -7.95 8.33
C MET A 154 2.14 -8.94 8.49
N VAL A 155 3.37 -8.53 8.21
CA VAL A 155 4.57 -9.37 8.38
C VAL A 155 4.74 -9.77 9.85
N CYS A 156 4.53 -8.86 10.79
CA CYS A 156 4.61 -9.15 12.21
C CYS A 156 3.51 -10.11 12.68
N GLN A 157 2.28 -9.98 12.14
CA GLN A 157 1.17 -10.91 12.42
C GLN A 157 1.51 -12.33 11.94
N VAL A 158 1.95 -12.46 10.68
CA VAL A 158 2.34 -13.75 10.10
C VAL A 158 3.47 -14.40 10.92
N ARG A 159 4.49 -13.62 11.28
CA ARG A 159 5.58 -14.10 12.15
C ARG A 159 5.07 -14.56 13.52
N SER A 160 4.21 -13.77 14.16
CA SER A 160 3.63 -14.11 15.46
C SER A 160 2.79 -15.39 15.40
N ALA A 161 1.96 -15.54 14.37
CA ALA A 161 1.16 -16.74 14.15
C ALA A 161 2.03 -17.98 13.95
N PHE A 162 3.11 -17.88 13.17
CA PHE A 162 4.06 -18.98 12.99
C PHE A 162 4.75 -19.37 14.30
N LEU A 163 5.25 -18.41 15.05
CA LEU A 163 5.94 -18.67 16.34
C LEU A 163 5.00 -19.30 17.38
N LYS A 164 3.71 -19.06 17.28
CA LYS A 164 2.67 -19.70 18.12
C LYS A 164 2.16 -21.01 17.57
N ASN A 165 2.73 -21.54 16.48
CA ASN A 165 2.30 -22.78 15.79
C ASN A 165 0.86 -22.74 15.25
N TYR A 166 0.29 -21.58 15.00
CA TYR A 166 -1.03 -21.43 14.39
C TYR A 166 -0.97 -21.51 12.86
N GLU A 167 0.18 -21.26 12.27
CA GLU A 167 0.42 -21.25 10.84
C GLU A 167 1.67 -22.08 10.49
N THR A 168 1.54 -22.98 9.53
CA THR A 168 2.62 -23.84 9.04
C THR A 168 2.89 -23.70 7.54
N GLY A 169 2.18 -22.79 6.88
CA GLY A 169 2.26 -22.58 5.44
C GLY A 169 3.53 -21.82 5.00
N ILE A 170 3.75 -21.79 3.67
CA ILE A 170 4.88 -21.08 3.05
C ILE A 170 4.89 -19.59 3.40
N ALA A 171 3.72 -18.96 3.46
CA ALA A 171 3.60 -17.55 3.84
C ALA A 171 4.14 -17.29 5.26
N ALA A 172 3.86 -18.19 6.20
CA ALA A 172 4.38 -18.12 7.56
C ALA A 172 5.91 -18.29 7.61
N SER A 173 6.45 -19.21 6.80
CA SER A 173 7.91 -19.43 6.72
C SER A 173 8.65 -18.21 6.16
N ILE A 174 8.04 -17.47 5.22
CA ILE A 174 8.59 -16.21 4.70
C ILE A 174 8.68 -15.17 5.82
N GLY A 175 7.67 -15.05 6.67
CA GLY A 175 7.67 -14.11 7.80
C GLY A 175 8.74 -14.41 8.87
N VAL A 176 9.25 -15.64 8.91
CA VAL A 176 10.26 -16.09 9.91
C VAL A 176 11.66 -16.24 9.32
N ALA A 177 11.77 -16.60 8.04
CA ALA A 177 13.03 -16.99 7.40
C ALA A 177 13.93 -15.82 7.02
N GLY A 178 13.63 -14.59 7.40
CA GLY A 178 14.46 -13.44 7.06
C GLY A 178 14.29 -12.30 8.05
N ASP A 179 15.10 -11.28 7.87
CA ASP A 179 15.05 -10.03 8.60
C ASP A 179 13.84 -9.16 8.20
N TYR A 180 12.69 -9.80 7.87
CA TYR A 180 11.49 -9.08 7.39
C TYR A 180 10.95 -8.09 8.43
N TYR A 181 11.09 -8.40 9.74
CA TYR A 181 10.74 -7.48 10.80
C TYR A 181 11.65 -6.25 10.77
N ASP A 182 12.95 -6.45 10.72
CA ASP A 182 13.93 -5.36 10.65
C ASP A 182 13.79 -4.59 9.34
N MET A 183 13.56 -5.28 8.23
CA MET A 183 13.27 -4.65 6.95
C MET A 183 11.99 -3.80 7.00
N ALA A 184 10.95 -4.23 7.71
CA ALA A 184 9.74 -3.44 7.88
C ALA A 184 10.02 -2.17 8.67
N ILE A 185 10.75 -2.26 9.80
CA ILE A 185 11.16 -1.11 10.60
C ILE A 185 11.99 -0.13 9.77
N ILE A 186 12.99 -0.62 9.05
CA ILE A 186 13.85 0.22 8.20
C ILE A 186 13.03 0.94 7.13
N ARG A 187 12.10 0.25 6.47
CA ARG A 187 11.23 0.86 5.45
C ARG A 187 10.34 1.96 6.02
N ILE A 188 9.74 1.71 7.18
CA ILE A 188 8.89 2.70 7.85
C ILE A 188 9.74 3.90 8.29
N ALA A 189 10.91 3.66 8.88
CA ALA A 189 11.83 4.72 9.30
C ALA A 189 12.26 5.60 8.11
N ASN A 190 12.69 4.98 7.01
CA ASN A 190 13.07 5.71 5.79
C ASN A 190 11.90 6.49 5.17
N ALA A 191 10.69 5.98 5.26
CA ALA A 191 9.50 6.69 4.79
C ALA A 191 9.14 7.85 5.71
N LEU A 192 9.28 7.68 7.04
CA LEU A 192 9.09 8.76 8.03
C LEU A 192 10.10 9.88 7.82
N GLU A 193 11.38 9.57 7.60
CA GLU A 193 12.42 10.57 7.36
C GLU A 193 12.11 11.49 6.18
N LYS A 194 11.41 10.98 5.16
CA LYS A 194 11.03 11.77 3.99
C LYS A 194 9.88 12.75 4.25
N VAL A 195 9.08 12.51 5.27
CA VAL A 195 7.87 13.29 5.53
C VAL A 195 7.96 14.17 6.77
N LEU A 196 8.98 13.99 7.60
CA LEU A 196 9.32 14.83 8.75
C LEU A 196 10.24 15.98 8.34
#